data_34b03973eab3a629e3768d8c6f3d94cb
#
_entry.id   34b03973eab3a629e3768d8c6f3d94cb
#
_cell.length_a   1.000
_cell.length_b   1.000
_cell.length_c   1.000
_cell.angle_alpha   90.00
_cell.angle_beta   90.00
_cell.angle_gamma   90.00
#
_symmetry.space_group_name_H-M   'P 1'
#
loop_
_entity.id
_entity.type
_entity.pdbx_description
1 polymer ?
#
loop_
_entity_poly.entity_id
_entity_poly.type
_entity_poly.pdbx_seq_one_letter_code
_entity_poly.pdbx_strand_id
1 'polypeptide(L)'
;MPIIVRSAEVENQAIGTGVTTQSLLSPKNTGSDNVLLDLITFGNGAALDLTLKADTFGWLQVVDGSGSLAGYDLHLDPDGVTYLPLGYVGAFTAATDGTRLLMATVPDAVRFDSDVAETPSELRTTDWSREPVLQSEHDERTRIYMATRTLTGTSAYRGEMIRYPSGTQAPAHHHEGAEHFQYVLKGNCTALLAGKTSQLSAGDVLYNYEMEVHSFLNDSDDEFIFVEFFVPGGCKTVWAPGASPCAWLPTGADIMGRPPSRDIGYHVHGEEKGI
;
A
#
# COMPACT_ATOMS: atom_id res chain seq x y z
N MET A 1 12.69 -8.01 -13.82
CA MET A 1 11.74 -9.11 -13.54
C MET A 1 11.19 -8.89 -12.14
N PRO A 2 9.87 -8.95 -11.95
CA PRO A 2 9.25 -8.74 -10.65
C PRO A 2 9.92 -9.57 -9.54
N ILE A 3 9.93 -9.02 -8.33
CA ILE A 3 10.54 -9.67 -7.15
C ILE A 3 9.43 -10.09 -6.20
N ILE A 4 9.43 -11.34 -5.78
CA ILE A 4 8.55 -11.82 -4.72
C ILE A 4 9.39 -12.00 -3.45
N VAL A 5 8.97 -11.32 -2.38
CA VAL A 5 9.56 -11.48 -1.05
C VAL A 5 8.55 -12.24 -0.19
N ARG A 6 8.96 -13.43 0.27
CA ARG A 6 8.18 -14.24 1.21
C ARG A 6 8.48 -13.77 2.63
N SER A 7 7.56 -13.11 3.30
CA SER A 7 7.83 -12.62 4.66
C SER A 7 8.25 -13.74 5.62
N ALA A 8 7.71 -14.94 5.44
CA ALA A 8 8.09 -16.11 6.23
C ALA A 8 9.58 -16.53 6.06
N GLU A 9 10.24 -16.10 4.98
CA GLU A 9 11.65 -16.40 4.68
C GLU A 9 12.59 -15.24 5.07
N VAL A 10 12.03 -14.06 5.43
CA VAL A 10 12.81 -12.91 5.86
C VAL A 10 13.11 -13.03 7.36
N GLU A 11 14.39 -12.91 7.71
CA GLU A 11 14.86 -12.99 9.09
C GLU A 11 14.28 -11.86 9.95
N ASN A 12 13.78 -12.22 11.13
CA ASN A 12 13.40 -11.25 12.17
C ASN A 12 14.64 -10.70 12.86
N GLN A 13 14.79 -9.38 12.87
CA GLN A 13 15.87 -8.69 13.55
C GLN A 13 15.33 -7.94 14.75
N ALA A 14 15.93 -8.11 15.93
CA ALA A 14 15.57 -7.33 17.12
C ALA A 14 16.05 -5.88 16.94
N ILE A 15 15.15 -4.90 17.10
CA ILE A 15 15.42 -3.48 16.97
C ILE A 15 15.08 -2.68 18.23
N GLY A 16 14.49 -3.34 19.23
CA GLY A 16 14.13 -2.77 20.53
C GLY A 16 13.65 -3.84 21.48
N THR A 17 13.36 -3.44 22.72
CA THR A 17 12.81 -4.36 23.72
C THR A 17 11.40 -4.77 23.32
N GLY A 18 11.22 -6.04 23.00
CA GLY A 18 9.94 -6.57 22.54
C GLY A 18 9.55 -6.09 21.13
N VAL A 19 10.52 -5.62 20.32
CA VAL A 19 10.26 -5.17 18.95
C VAL A 19 11.23 -5.87 17.98
N THR A 20 10.67 -6.47 16.94
CA THR A 20 11.42 -7.06 15.83
C THR A 20 10.98 -6.48 14.49
N THR A 21 11.86 -6.51 13.50
CA THR A 21 11.57 -6.07 12.13
C THR A 21 11.98 -7.11 11.10
N GLN A 22 11.23 -7.17 10.01
CA GLN A 22 11.58 -7.85 8.77
C GLN A 22 11.68 -6.79 7.67
N SER A 23 12.87 -6.61 7.08
CA SER A 23 13.05 -5.70 5.95
C SER A 23 12.58 -6.38 4.67
N LEU A 24 11.34 -6.06 4.25
CA LEU A 24 10.69 -6.70 3.11
C LEU A 24 11.17 -6.11 1.79
N LEU A 25 11.30 -4.77 1.69
CA LEU A 25 11.86 -4.09 0.52
C LEU A 25 13.01 -3.18 0.93
N SER A 26 14.12 -3.32 0.24
CA SER A 26 15.34 -2.53 0.46
C SER A 26 16.19 -2.52 -0.81
N PRO A 27 17.14 -1.58 -0.97
CA PRO A 27 18.05 -1.58 -2.11
C PRO A 27 18.85 -2.88 -2.27
N LYS A 28 19.00 -3.65 -1.19
CA LYS A 28 19.71 -4.93 -1.22
C LYS A 28 18.97 -5.99 -2.01
N ASN A 29 17.64 -6.05 -1.91
CA ASN A 29 16.83 -7.08 -2.59
C ASN A 29 16.13 -6.56 -3.85
N THR A 30 15.81 -5.27 -3.93
CA THR A 30 15.18 -4.68 -5.11
C THR A 30 16.17 -3.98 -6.06
N GLY A 31 17.34 -3.56 -5.60
CA GLY A 31 18.25 -2.71 -6.38
C GLY A 31 17.71 -1.27 -6.58
N SER A 32 16.56 -0.93 -5.98
CA SER A 32 15.92 0.38 -6.03
C SER A 32 15.83 0.97 -4.62
N ASP A 33 15.94 2.30 -4.53
CA ASP A 33 15.74 3.06 -3.28
C ASP A 33 14.47 3.92 -3.32
N ASN A 34 13.58 3.67 -4.29
CA ASN A 34 12.34 4.43 -4.43
C ASN A 34 11.41 4.23 -3.22
N VAL A 35 11.36 3.02 -2.68
CA VAL A 35 10.60 2.69 -1.49
C VAL A 35 11.29 1.63 -0.65
N LEU A 36 11.26 1.80 0.67
CA LEU A 36 11.65 0.79 1.64
C LEU A 36 10.39 0.31 2.37
N LEU A 37 10.32 -0.98 2.70
CA LEU A 37 9.16 -1.55 3.40
C LEU A 37 9.65 -2.48 4.50
N ASP A 38 9.23 -2.20 5.73
CA ASP A 38 9.48 -3.03 6.90
C ASP A 38 8.17 -3.54 7.49
N LEU A 39 8.15 -4.79 7.93
CA LEU A 39 7.12 -5.34 8.78
C LEU A 39 7.66 -5.42 10.21
N ILE A 40 7.07 -4.63 11.10
CA ILE A 40 7.53 -4.50 12.49
C ILE A 40 6.53 -5.22 13.38
N THR A 41 7.02 -6.10 14.26
CA THR A 41 6.21 -6.85 15.22
C THR A 41 6.55 -6.41 16.63
N PHE A 42 5.49 -6.15 17.41
CA PHE A 42 5.58 -5.62 18.77
C PHE A 42 4.98 -6.58 19.79
N GLY A 43 5.66 -6.74 20.93
CA GLY A 43 5.04 -7.26 22.14
C GLY A 43 4.08 -6.23 22.79
N ASN A 44 3.27 -6.68 23.72
CA ASN A 44 2.32 -5.81 24.42
C ASN A 44 3.01 -4.65 25.14
N GLY A 45 2.58 -3.42 24.87
CA GLY A 45 3.15 -2.20 25.45
C GLY A 45 4.55 -1.86 24.93
N ALA A 46 5.10 -2.62 23.99
CA ALA A 46 6.38 -2.31 23.39
C ALA A 46 6.28 -1.04 22.54
N ALA A 47 7.34 -0.24 22.53
CA ALA A 47 7.40 1.02 21.80
C ALA A 47 8.64 1.08 20.91
N LEU A 48 8.54 1.83 19.82
CA LEU A 48 9.61 2.10 18.88
C LEU A 48 9.63 3.58 18.52
N ASP A 49 10.80 4.20 18.66
CA ASP A 49 11.04 5.54 18.15
C ASP A 49 11.08 5.52 16.62
N LEU A 50 10.30 6.41 16.01
CA LEU A 50 10.22 6.58 14.57
C LEU A 50 10.92 7.89 14.20
N THR A 51 11.98 7.78 13.40
CA THR A 51 12.73 8.97 12.94
C THR A 51 12.99 8.83 11.44
N LEU A 52 12.36 9.69 10.66
CA LEU A 52 12.59 9.80 9.22
C LEU A 52 13.69 10.85 8.95
N LYS A 53 14.44 10.67 7.86
CA LYS A 53 15.35 11.72 7.36
C LYS A 53 14.53 12.92 6.88
N ALA A 54 15.17 14.08 6.86
CA ALA A 54 14.52 15.36 6.49
C ALA A 54 13.92 15.38 5.07
N ASP A 55 14.37 14.49 4.19
CA ASP A 55 13.96 14.34 2.79
C ASP A 55 13.06 13.12 2.55
N THR A 56 12.62 12.45 3.60
CA THR A 56 11.92 11.15 3.52
C THR A 56 10.49 11.28 4.01
N PHE A 57 9.53 10.87 3.18
CA PHE A 57 8.18 10.57 3.59
C PHE A 57 8.04 9.15 4.10
N GLY A 58 6.96 8.90 4.86
CA GLY A 58 6.57 7.54 5.22
C GLY A 58 5.09 7.39 5.40
N TRP A 59 4.66 6.15 5.55
CA TRP A 59 3.33 5.83 6.07
C TRP A 59 3.36 4.58 6.92
N LEU A 60 2.38 4.51 7.82
CA LEU A 60 2.16 3.39 8.73
C LEU A 60 0.80 2.78 8.43
N GLN A 61 0.75 1.45 8.42
CA GLN A 61 -0.50 0.69 8.40
C GLN A 61 -0.40 -0.46 9.41
N VAL A 62 -1.27 -0.47 10.40
CA VAL A 62 -1.42 -1.64 11.26
C VAL A 62 -2.07 -2.75 10.42
N VAL A 63 -1.43 -3.92 10.35
CA VAL A 63 -2.00 -5.08 9.65
C VAL A 63 -2.62 -6.09 10.61
N ASP A 64 -2.22 -6.02 11.89
CA ASP A 64 -2.79 -6.83 12.98
C ASP A 64 -2.58 -6.14 14.32
N GLY A 65 -3.56 -6.23 15.23
CA GLY A 65 -3.51 -5.59 16.53
C GLY A 65 -3.85 -4.10 16.50
N SER A 66 -3.24 -3.31 17.37
CA SER A 66 -3.48 -1.86 17.48
C SER A 66 -2.37 -1.15 18.24
N GLY A 67 -2.35 0.19 18.16
CA GLY A 67 -1.39 1.01 18.87
C GLY A 67 -1.70 2.50 18.81
N SER A 68 -0.74 3.32 19.22
CA SER A 68 -0.89 4.78 19.21
C SER A 68 0.43 5.48 18.84
N LEU A 69 0.35 6.69 18.31
CA LEU A 69 1.49 7.57 18.09
C LEU A 69 1.62 8.56 19.24
N ALA A 70 2.82 8.64 19.80
CA ALA A 70 3.12 9.60 20.87
C ALA A 70 2.94 11.05 20.40
N GLY A 71 2.32 11.88 21.25
CA GLY A 71 2.05 13.30 20.95
C GLY A 71 0.80 13.53 20.09
N TYR A 72 0.11 12.49 19.68
CA TYR A 72 -1.16 12.56 18.96
C TYR A 72 -2.20 11.71 19.71
N ASP A 73 -3.41 12.25 19.87
CA ASP A 73 -4.58 11.48 20.36
C ASP A 73 -5.13 10.63 19.21
N LEU A 74 -4.29 9.67 18.77
CA LEU A 74 -4.52 8.89 17.57
C LEU A 74 -4.34 7.41 17.89
N HIS A 75 -5.45 6.68 17.84
CA HIS A 75 -5.48 5.23 17.86
C HIS A 75 -5.30 4.70 16.44
N LEU A 76 -4.36 3.76 16.27
CA LEU A 76 -4.09 3.10 14.99
C LEU A 76 -4.54 1.64 15.08
N ASP A 77 -5.32 1.24 14.10
CA ASP A 77 -5.87 -0.09 13.91
C ASP A 77 -5.79 -0.48 12.42
N PRO A 78 -6.21 -1.69 12.03
CA PRO A 78 -6.13 -2.12 10.63
C PRO A 78 -6.96 -1.29 9.63
N ASP A 79 -7.94 -0.52 10.10
CA ASP A 79 -8.81 0.31 9.25
C ASP A 79 -8.16 1.67 8.89
N GLY A 80 -6.98 1.95 9.45
CA GLY A 80 -6.29 3.23 9.29
C GLY A 80 -4.96 3.14 8.54
N VAL A 81 -4.67 4.21 7.77
CA VAL A 81 -3.32 4.51 7.25
C VAL A 81 -2.91 5.88 7.75
N THR A 82 -1.71 5.98 8.31
CA THR A 82 -1.14 7.23 8.81
C THR A 82 0.03 7.66 7.96
N TYR A 83 -0.01 8.87 7.42
CA TYR A 83 1.03 9.45 6.57
C TYR A 83 1.96 10.31 7.39
N LEU A 84 3.24 9.97 7.37
CA LEU A 84 4.31 10.65 8.11
C LEU A 84 4.94 11.73 7.23
N PRO A 85 4.98 12.99 7.71
CA PRO A 85 5.60 14.09 6.95
C PRO A 85 7.12 13.91 6.80
N LEU A 86 7.73 14.74 5.95
CA LEU A 86 9.18 14.81 5.82
C LEU A 86 9.83 15.03 7.18
N GLY A 87 10.86 14.22 7.47
CA GLY A 87 11.64 14.34 8.71
C GLY A 87 10.83 14.05 9.99
N TYR A 88 9.76 13.26 9.89
CA TYR A 88 8.92 12.91 11.04
C TYR A 88 9.77 12.35 12.20
N VAL A 89 9.47 12.82 13.41
CA VAL A 89 10.04 12.28 14.67
C VAL A 89 8.88 12.03 15.64
N GLY A 90 8.80 10.81 16.14
CA GLY A 90 7.77 10.39 17.09
C GLY A 90 8.03 8.97 17.58
N ALA A 91 7.03 8.35 18.22
CA ALA A 91 7.12 6.97 18.66
C ALA A 91 5.77 6.27 18.46
N PHE A 92 5.82 4.99 18.05
CA PHE A 92 4.67 4.10 18.05
C PHE A 92 4.71 3.21 19.29
N THR A 93 3.57 3.03 19.96
CA THR A 93 3.42 2.11 21.08
C THR A 93 2.29 1.14 20.79
N ALA A 94 2.58 -0.16 20.83
CA ALA A 94 1.59 -1.22 20.64
C ALA A 94 0.66 -1.35 21.84
N ALA A 95 -0.65 -1.46 21.60
CA ALA A 95 -1.66 -1.68 22.62
C ALA A 95 -1.98 -3.17 22.85
N THR A 96 -1.62 -4.03 21.91
CA THR A 96 -1.85 -5.48 21.97
C THR A 96 -0.58 -6.27 21.67
N ASP A 97 -0.46 -7.45 22.25
CA ASP A 97 0.64 -8.37 21.95
C ASP A 97 0.54 -8.90 20.54
N GLY A 98 1.68 -9.01 19.84
CA GLY A 98 1.73 -9.44 18.46
C GLY A 98 1.27 -8.39 17.45
N THR A 99 1.10 -7.12 17.85
CA THR A 99 0.79 -6.04 16.90
C THR A 99 1.80 -6.01 15.75
N ARG A 100 1.30 -6.02 14.51
CA ARG A 100 2.12 -5.94 13.30
C ARG A 100 1.85 -4.63 12.57
N LEU A 101 2.92 -3.93 12.26
CA LEU A 101 2.91 -2.62 11.62
C LEU A 101 3.71 -2.69 10.32
N LEU A 102 3.09 -2.40 9.19
CA LEU A 102 3.80 -2.06 7.96
C LEU A 102 4.27 -0.62 8.08
N MET A 103 5.57 -0.40 7.89
CA MET A 103 6.18 0.92 7.77
C MET A 103 6.85 1.01 6.42
N ALA A 104 6.36 1.90 5.58
CA ALA A 104 6.98 2.22 4.31
C ALA A 104 7.62 3.60 4.36
N THR A 105 8.73 3.77 3.65
CA THR A 105 9.40 5.07 3.50
C THR A 105 9.81 5.32 2.06
N VAL A 106 9.71 6.58 1.63
CA VAL A 106 10.13 7.09 0.31
C VAL A 106 11.27 8.07 0.54
N PRO A 107 12.53 7.62 0.41
CA PRO A 107 13.71 8.48 0.54
C PRO A 107 13.78 9.50 -0.60
N ASP A 108 14.41 10.66 -0.33
CA ASP A 108 14.60 11.74 -1.31
C ASP A 108 13.28 12.05 -2.06
N ALA A 109 12.19 12.18 -1.30
CA ALA A 109 10.83 12.26 -1.82
C ALA A 109 10.59 13.52 -2.68
N VAL A 110 11.40 14.54 -2.51
CA VAL A 110 11.38 15.79 -3.31
C VAL A 110 11.60 15.51 -4.80
N ARG A 111 12.35 14.44 -5.15
CA ARG A 111 12.54 14.03 -6.55
C ARG A 111 11.23 13.60 -7.23
N PHE A 112 10.24 13.18 -6.45
CA PHE A 112 8.93 12.73 -6.92
C PHE A 112 7.84 13.78 -6.78
N ASP A 113 8.02 14.75 -5.88
CA ASP A 113 7.06 15.84 -5.65
C ASP A 113 7.82 17.10 -5.18
N SER A 114 8.19 17.96 -6.13
CA SER A 114 8.93 19.19 -5.83
C SER A 114 8.13 20.21 -5.01
N ASP A 115 6.80 20.16 -5.10
CA ASP A 115 5.93 21.12 -4.40
C ASP A 115 5.98 20.93 -2.89
N VAL A 116 6.34 19.75 -2.42
CA VAL A 116 6.42 19.45 -0.99
C VAL A 116 7.57 20.17 -0.29
N ALA A 117 8.64 20.51 -1.01
CA ALA A 117 9.76 21.27 -0.46
C ALA A 117 9.33 22.68 0.00
N GLU A 118 8.28 23.23 -0.62
CA GLU A 118 7.78 24.57 -0.34
C GLU A 118 6.63 24.60 0.69
N THR A 119 5.93 23.46 0.83
CA THR A 119 4.80 23.33 1.76
C THR A 119 5.01 22.14 2.67
N PRO A 120 5.48 22.31 3.91
CA PRO A 120 5.63 21.21 4.85
C PRO A 120 4.34 20.43 4.97
N SER A 121 4.38 19.12 4.72
CA SER A 121 3.24 18.27 4.93
C SER A 121 3.01 18.05 6.43
N GLU A 122 1.75 17.87 6.81
CA GLU A 122 1.37 17.56 8.19
C GLU A 122 1.14 16.05 8.32
N LEU A 123 1.22 15.54 9.55
CA LEU A 123 0.76 14.18 9.86
C LEU A 123 -0.74 14.12 9.54
N ARG A 124 -1.13 13.11 8.76
CA ARG A 124 -2.52 12.86 8.36
C ARG A 124 -2.86 11.39 8.56
N THR A 125 -4.13 11.11 8.71
CA THR A 125 -4.66 9.75 8.76
C THR A 125 -5.87 9.62 7.86
N THR A 126 -6.04 8.43 7.30
CA THR A 126 -7.24 8.04 6.58
C THR A 126 -7.80 6.78 7.21
N ASP A 127 -9.05 6.82 7.62
CA ASP A 127 -9.85 5.62 7.90
C ASP A 127 -10.37 5.10 6.55
N TRP A 128 -9.67 4.10 5.98
CA TRP A 128 -10.00 3.58 4.66
C TRP A 128 -11.36 2.86 4.64
N SER A 129 -11.86 2.42 5.81
CA SER A 129 -13.18 1.81 5.91
C SER A 129 -14.32 2.80 5.61
N ARG A 130 -14.02 4.11 5.62
CA ARG A 130 -14.93 5.20 5.28
C ARG A 130 -14.74 5.73 3.86
N GLU A 131 -13.68 5.32 3.18
CA GLU A 131 -13.41 5.77 1.82
C GLU A 131 -14.38 5.12 0.81
N PRO A 132 -14.63 5.79 -0.34
CA PRO A 132 -15.50 5.26 -1.38
C PRO A 132 -15.04 3.90 -1.89
N VAL A 133 -15.96 2.94 -1.94
CA VAL A 133 -15.75 1.69 -2.64
C VAL A 133 -16.06 1.87 -4.12
N LEU A 134 -15.12 1.48 -4.95
CA LEU A 134 -15.24 1.46 -6.41
C LEU A 134 -15.30 0.01 -6.86
N GLN A 135 -16.19 -0.29 -7.81
CA GLN A 135 -16.33 -1.61 -8.40
C GLN A 135 -15.76 -1.64 -9.81
N SER A 136 -15.10 -2.74 -10.16
CA SER A 136 -14.66 -2.99 -11.54
C SER A 136 -15.86 -3.05 -12.48
N GLU A 137 -15.74 -2.46 -13.68
CA GLU A 137 -16.76 -2.56 -14.74
C GLU A 137 -16.88 -3.98 -15.30
N HIS A 138 -15.86 -4.83 -15.12
CA HIS A 138 -15.76 -6.13 -15.77
C HIS A 138 -16.13 -7.32 -14.86
N ASP A 139 -16.01 -7.14 -13.54
CA ASP A 139 -16.19 -8.20 -12.57
C ASP A 139 -16.52 -7.64 -11.16
N GLU A 140 -16.52 -8.51 -10.15
CA GLU A 140 -16.86 -8.14 -8.78
C GLU A 140 -15.67 -7.60 -7.97
N ARG A 141 -14.50 -7.35 -8.58
CA ARG A 141 -13.38 -6.73 -7.86
C ARG A 141 -13.76 -5.34 -7.37
N THR A 142 -13.27 -5.01 -6.19
CA THR A 142 -13.44 -3.67 -5.63
C THR A 142 -12.11 -3.02 -5.30
N ARG A 143 -12.10 -1.69 -5.32
CA ARG A 143 -10.95 -0.84 -5.02
C ARG A 143 -11.34 0.22 -4.00
N ILE A 144 -10.40 0.53 -3.12
CA ILE A 144 -10.47 1.64 -2.17
C ILE A 144 -9.15 2.40 -2.24
N TYR A 145 -9.19 3.70 -2.51
CA TYR A 145 -7.98 4.53 -2.45
C TYR A 145 -7.64 4.86 -1.00
N MET A 146 -6.44 4.50 -0.58
CA MET A 146 -5.94 4.69 0.76
C MET A 146 -5.00 5.89 0.86
N ALA A 147 -4.25 6.18 -0.18
CA ALA A 147 -3.31 7.30 -0.25
C ALA A 147 -3.40 7.96 -1.63
N THR A 148 -3.86 9.19 -1.68
CA THR A 148 -3.90 10.02 -2.88
C THR A 148 -3.37 11.41 -2.51
N ARG A 149 -3.04 12.25 -3.49
CA ARG A 149 -2.61 13.63 -3.19
C ARG A 149 -3.62 14.38 -2.31
N THR A 150 -4.92 14.13 -2.49
CA THR A 150 -5.97 14.72 -1.67
C THR A 150 -5.88 14.29 -0.21
N LEU A 151 -5.58 13.02 0.06
CA LEU A 151 -5.49 12.45 1.40
C LEU A 151 -4.14 12.77 2.06
N THR A 152 -3.04 12.60 1.32
CA THR A 152 -1.68 12.68 1.85
C THR A 152 -1.05 14.07 1.79
N GLY A 153 -1.50 14.92 0.85
CA GLY A 153 -0.87 16.21 0.54
C GLY A 153 0.34 16.11 -0.40
N THR A 154 0.70 14.90 -0.87
CA THR A 154 1.85 14.69 -1.76
C THR A 154 1.48 13.79 -2.93
N SER A 155 2.18 13.93 -4.04
CA SER A 155 2.19 13.00 -5.18
C SER A 155 3.42 12.09 -5.21
N ALA A 156 4.28 12.12 -4.18
CA ALA A 156 5.44 11.26 -4.11
C ALA A 156 5.08 9.76 -4.07
N TYR A 157 3.88 9.43 -3.58
CA TYR A 157 3.34 8.08 -3.59
C TYR A 157 1.81 8.10 -3.70
N ARG A 158 1.23 6.97 -4.13
CA ARG A 158 -0.20 6.69 -4.15
C ARG A 158 -0.43 5.26 -3.64
N GLY A 159 -1.52 5.04 -2.91
CA GLY A 159 -1.84 3.74 -2.36
C GLY A 159 -3.32 3.39 -2.47
N GLU A 160 -3.59 2.11 -2.66
CA GLU A 160 -4.92 1.56 -2.81
C GLU A 160 -5.01 0.14 -2.24
N MET A 161 -6.21 -0.26 -1.88
CA MET A 161 -6.54 -1.64 -1.56
C MET A 161 -7.39 -2.20 -2.67
N ILE A 162 -7.07 -3.41 -3.13
CA ILE A 162 -7.89 -4.11 -4.12
C ILE A 162 -8.32 -5.45 -3.53
N ARG A 163 -9.60 -5.76 -3.72
CA ARG A 163 -10.24 -6.99 -3.27
C ARG A 163 -10.68 -7.79 -4.49
N TYR A 164 -10.29 -9.05 -4.51
CA TYR A 164 -10.58 -10.02 -5.57
C TYR A 164 -11.46 -11.13 -5.00
N PRO A 165 -12.78 -11.12 -5.22
CA PRO A 165 -13.62 -12.30 -5.00
C PRO A 165 -13.12 -13.51 -5.79
N SER A 166 -13.50 -14.72 -5.37
CA SER A 166 -13.15 -15.96 -6.07
C SER A 166 -13.50 -15.90 -7.55
N GLY A 167 -12.61 -16.39 -8.41
CA GLY A 167 -12.78 -16.43 -9.87
C GLY A 167 -12.53 -15.11 -10.61
N THR A 168 -12.22 -14.00 -9.91
CA THR A 168 -11.95 -12.70 -10.57
C THR A 168 -10.51 -12.56 -11.03
N GLN A 169 -10.30 -11.82 -12.12
CA GLN A 169 -8.99 -11.65 -12.75
C GLN A 169 -8.76 -10.21 -13.21
N ALA A 170 -7.59 -9.64 -12.92
CA ALA A 170 -7.15 -8.41 -13.56
C ALA A 170 -6.67 -8.67 -14.98
N PRO A 171 -7.00 -7.81 -15.97
CA PRO A 171 -6.33 -7.83 -17.26
C PRO A 171 -4.82 -7.60 -17.12
N ALA A 172 -4.02 -8.26 -17.98
CA ALA A 172 -2.59 -8.07 -17.99
C ALA A 172 -2.23 -6.64 -18.40
N HIS A 173 -1.36 -5.99 -17.62
CA HIS A 173 -0.93 -4.61 -17.83
C HIS A 173 0.44 -4.35 -17.21
N HIS A 174 1.01 -3.18 -17.50
CA HIS A 174 2.18 -2.64 -16.81
C HIS A 174 1.97 -1.15 -16.52
N HIS A 175 2.83 -0.60 -15.69
CA HIS A 175 2.82 0.83 -15.36
C HIS A 175 4.07 1.52 -15.90
N GLU A 176 3.89 2.70 -16.50
CA GLU A 176 4.96 3.60 -16.95
C GLU A 176 5.05 4.77 -15.97
N GLY A 177 6.27 5.15 -15.58
CA GLY A 177 6.56 6.30 -14.74
C GLY A 177 6.50 6.02 -13.22
N ALA A 178 6.28 4.78 -12.78
CA ALA A 178 6.34 4.40 -11.38
C ALA A 178 6.79 2.95 -11.19
N GLU A 179 7.51 2.71 -10.11
CA GLU A 179 7.64 1.40 -9.49
C GLU A 179 6.51 1.20 -8.48
N HIS A 180 6.13 -0.04 -8.19
CA HIS A 180 5.07 -0.29 -7.22
C HIS A 180 5.24 -1.64 -6.54
N PHE A 181 4.63 -1.77 -5.38
CA PHE A 181 4.58 -3.05 -4.68
C PHE A 181 3.17 -3.36 -4.20
N GLN A 182 2.87 -4.66 -4.10
CA GLN A 182 1.70 -5.19 -3.42
C GLN A 182 2.13 -5.92 -2.15
N TYR A 183 1.45 -5.66 -1.04
CA TYR A 183 1.53 -6.50 0.17
C TYR A 183 0.21 -7.25 0.32
N VAL A 184 0.28 -8.57 0.35
CA VAL A 184 -0.91 -9.43 0.45
C VAL A 184 -1.42 -9.43 1.90
N LEU A 185 -2.62 -8.90 2.11
CA LEU A 185 -3.27 -8.86 3.42
C LEU A 185 -4.00 -10.17 3.73
N LYS A 186 -4.63 -10.78 2.72
CA LYS A 186 -5.49 -11.97 2.90
C LYS A 186 -5.53 -12.83 1.65
N GLY A 187 -5.67 -14.14 1.85
CA GLY A 187 -5.93 -15.12 0.78
C GLY A 187 -4.70 -15.46 -0.04
N ASN A 188 -4.96 -16.06 -1.19
CA ASN A 188 -3.96 -16.52 -2.15
C ASN A 188 -4.40 -16.18 -3.56
N CYS A 189 -3.46 -16.01 -4.48
CA CYS A 189 -3.76 -15.87 -5.90
C CYS A 189 -2.67 -16.45 -6.78
N THR A 190 -3.01 -16.72 -8.04
CA THR A 190 -2.05 -16.96 -9.11
C THR A 190 -1.71 -15.64 -9.78
N ALA A 191 -0.45 -15.19 -9.64
CA ALA A 191 0.08 -14.04 -10.35
C ALA A 191 0.76 -14.47 -11.65
N LEU A 192 0.45 -13.80 -12.77
CA LEU A 192 1.18 -13.92 -14.03
C LEU A 192 2.16 -12.75 -14.13
N LEU A 193 3.46 -13.04 -14.04
CA LEU A 193 4.54 -12.07 -13.94
C LEU A 193 5.52 -12.29 -15.10
N ALA A 194 5.61 -11.34 -16.04
CA ALA A 194 6.46 -11.45 -17.21
C ALA A 194 6.32 -12.81 -17.95
N GLY A 195 5.09 -13.30 -18.07
CA GLY A 195 4.76 -14.56 -18.74
C GLY A 195 4.98 -15.84 -17.91
N LYS A 196 5.33 -15.72 -16.63
CA LYS A 196 5.47 -16.85 -15.69
C LYS A 196 4.43 -16.77 -14.58
N THR A 197 3.88 -17.90 -14.18
CA THR A 197 2.97 -17.98 -13.04
C THR A 197 3.74 -18.14 -11.72
N SER A 198 3.23 -17.47 -10.70
CA SER A 198 3.72 -17.55 -9.32
C SER A 198 2.54 -17.50 -8.36
N GLN A 199 2.61 -18.24 -7.25
CA GLN A 199 1.63 -18.15 -6.19
C GLN A 199 2.00 -17.01 -5.24
N LEU A 200 1.01 -16.19 -4.85
CA LEU A 200 1.12 -15.21 -3.76
C LEU A 200 0.17 -15.61 -2.64
N SER A 201 0.61 -15.38 -1.41
CA SER A 201 -0.12 -15.70 -0.19
C SER A 201 -0.07 -14.54 0.80
N ALA A 202 -0.96 -14.52 1.78
CA ALA A 202 -0.96 -13.51 2.84
C ALA A 202 0.42 -13.34 3.48
N GLY A 203 0.89 -12.11 3.57
CA GLY A 203 2.22 -11.73 4.05
C GLY A 203 3.29 -11.61 2.96
N ASP A 204 3.04 -12.06 1.73
CA ASP A 204 3.98 -11.89 0.62
C ASP A 204 3.98 -10.44 0.12
N VAL A 205 5.14 -10.02 -0.38
CA VAL A 205 5.32 -8.77 -1.12
C VAL A 205 5.70 -9.09 -2.55
N LEU A 206 4.99 -8.51 -3.50
CA LEU A 206 5.39 -8.46 -4.90
C LEU A 206 5.89 -7.04 -5.20
N TYR A 207 7.10 -6.93 -5.74
CA TYR A 207 7.67 -5.67 -6.20
C TYR A 207 7.82 -5.69 -7.73
N ASN A 208 7.28 -4.68 -8.39
CA ASN A 208 7.33 -4.51 -9.83
C ASN A 208 8.12 -3.25 -10.17
N TYR A 209 9.11 -3.41 -11.05
CA TYR A 209 9.74 -2.26 -11.68
C TYR A 209 8.81 -1.66 -12.74
N GLU A 210 9.15 -0.45 -13.18
CA GLU A 210 8.49 0.17 -14.31
C GLU A 210 8.44 -0.77 -15.51
N MET A 211 7.33 -0.77 -16.26
CA MET A 211 7.08 -1.55 -17.48
C MET A 211 6.99 -3.09 -17.31
N GLU A 212 6.97 -3.61 -16.09
CA GLU A 212 6.82 -5.04 -15.88
C GLU A 212 5.35 -5.49 -15.95
N VAL A 213 5.07 -6.35 -16.95
CA VAL A 213 3.71 -6.88 -17.18
C VAL A 213 3.33 -7.85 -16.07
N HIS A 214 2.16 -7.58 -15.46
CA HIS A 214 1.60 -8.42 -14.42
C HIS A 214 0.07 -8.53 -14.54
N SER A 215 -0.47 -9.58 -13.96
CA SER A 215 -1.91 -9.76 -13.70
C SER A 215 -2.12 -10.74 -12.54
N PHE A 216 -3.30 -10.71 -11.94
CA PHE A 216 -3.67 -11.55 -10.81
C PHE A 216 -4.97 -12.28 -11.12
N LEU A 217 -5.00 -13.57 -10.83
CA LEU A 217 -6.18 -14.43 -10.89
C LEU A 217 -6.43 -14.97 -9.47
N ASN A 218 -7.56 -14.65 -8.88
CA ASN A 218 -7.99 -15.34 -7.68
C ASN A 218 -8.69 -16.65 -8.08
N ASP A 219 -7.90 -17.70 -8.14
CA ASP A 219 -8.34 -19.08 -8.42
C ASP A 219 -8.60 -19.90 -7.15
N SER A 220 -8.64 -19.24 -5.98
CA SER A 220 -9.01 -19.84 -4.69
C SER A 220 -10.50 -19.66 -4.38
N ASP A 221 -11.01 -20.39 -3.37
CA ASP A 221 -12.38 -20.25 -2.89
C ASP A 221 -12.58 -19.03 -1.97
N ASP A 222 -11.49 -18.47 -1.44
CA ASP A 222 -11.50 -17.33 -0.53
C ASP A 222 -11.23 -16.01 -1.27
N GLU A 223 -11.55 -14.90 -0.62
CA GLU A 223 -11.21 -13.56 -1.11
C GLU A 223 -9.70 -13.32 -1.02
N PHE A 224 -9.12 -12.78 -2.10
CA PHE A 224 -7.74 -12.31 -2.13
C PHE A 224 -7.71 -10.79 -2.00
N ILE A 225 -6.94 -10.25 -1.03
CA ILE A 225 -6.84 -8.82 -0.74
C ILE A 225 -5.39 -8.42 -0.64
N PHE A 226 -5.02 -7.33 -1.31
CA PHE A 226 -3.73 -6.68 -1.14
C PHE A 226 -3.85 -5.17 -1.06
N VAL A 227 -2.86 -4.53 -0.45
CA VAL A 227 -2.58 -3.11 -0.62
C VAL A 227 -1.49 -2.92 -1.64
N GLU A 228 -1.65 -1.90 -2.49
CA GLU A 228 -0.70 -1.57 -3.56
C GLU A 228 -0.28 -0.12 -3.42
N PHE A 229 1.04 0.13 -3.52
CA PHE A 229 1.57 1.49 -3.46
C PHE A 229 2.52 1.74 -4.63
N PHE A 230 2.32 2.86 -5.31
CA PHE A 230 3.09 3.38 -6.43
C PHE A 230 4.03 4.49 -5.96
N VAL A 231 5.27 4.48 -6.46
CA VAL A 231 6.28 5.52 -6.22
C VAL A 231 6.98 5.86 -7.54
N PRO A 232 6.81 7.10 -8.06
CA PRO A 232 5.89 8.16 -7.61
C PRO A 232 4.42 7.76 -7.71
N GLY A 233 3.53 8.58 -7.12
CA GLY A 233 2.08 8.31 -7.14
C GLY A 233 1.43 8.45 -8.52
N GLY A 234 2.02 9.21 -9.43
CA GLY A 234 1.54 9.34 -10.80
C GLY A 234 2.15 8.26 -11.70
N CYS A 235 1.29 7.49 -12.37
CA CYS A 235 1.74 6.51 -13.37
C CYS A 235 0.71 6.41 -14.49
N LYS A 236 1.14 5.86 -15.63
CA LYS A 236 0.26 5.51 -16.73
C LYS A 236 0.14 4.00 -16.81
N THR A 237 -1.09 3.49 -16.88
CA THR A 237 -1.33 2.06 -17.11
C THR A 237 -1.37 1.76 -18.61
N VAL A 238 -0.61 0.76 -19.02
CA VAL A 238 -0.56 0.27 -20.41
C VAL A 238 -1.04 -1.18 -20.42
N TRP A 239 -2.15 -1.40 -21.09
CA TRP A 239 -2.80 -2.70 -21.18
C TRP A 239 -2.12 -3.60 -22.20
N ALA A 240 -2.02 -4.88 -21.91
CA ALA A 240 -1.49 -5.85 -22.86
C ALA A 240 -2.36 -5.89 -24.15
N PRO A 241 -1.81 -6.24 -25.31
CA PRO A 241 -2.56 -6.34 -26.55
C PRO A 241 -3.79 -7.26 -26.39
N GLY A 242 -4.98 -6.72 -26.69
CA GLY A 242 -6.25 -7.43 -26.58
C GLY A 242 -6.88 -7.45 -25.18
N ALA A 243 -6.20 -6.90 -24.16
CA ALA A 243 -6.79 -6.70 -22.85
C ALA A 243 -7.70 -5.47 -22.84
N SER A 244 -8.87 -5.58 -22.22
CA SER A 244 -9.77 -4.45 -22.00
C SER A 244 -9.27 -3.59 -20.85
N PRO A 245 -9.19 -2.24 -20.99
CA PRO A 245 -8.91 -1.36 -19.88
C PRO A 245 -9.87 -1.58 -18.72
N CYS A 246 -9.35 -1.62 -17.51
CA CYS A 246 -10.18 -1.75 -16.32
C CYS A 246 -10.68 -0.36 -15.89
N ALA A 247 -11.99 -0.18 -15.85
CA ALA A 247 -12.63 1.02 -15.35
C ALA A 247 -13.27 0.75 -13.97
N TRP A 248 -13.39 1.79 -13.19
CA TRP A 248 -13.86 1.75 -11.81
C TRP A 248 -15.09 2.64 -11.64
N LEU A 249 -16.18 2.04 -11.17
CA LEU A 249 -17.49 2.66 -10.96
C LEU A 249 -17.69 2.93 -9.47
N PRO A 250 -18.01 4.17 -9.05
CA PRO A 250 -18.35 4.43 -7.66
C PRO A 250 -19.63 3.70 -7.28
N THR A 251 -19.60 3.00 -6.15
CA THR A 251 -20.79 2.34 -5.60
C THR A 251 -21.71 3.31 -4.85
N GLY A 252 -21.23 4.51 -4.52
CA GLY A 252 -21.93 5.47 -3.66
C GLY A 252 -21.90 5.12 -2.17
N ALA A 253 -21.08 4.12 -1.79
CA ALA A 253 -21.01 3.63 -0.42
C ALA A 253 -19.57 3.35 0.00
N ASP A 254 -19.33 3.34 1.33
CA ASP A 254 -18.15 2.79 1.97
C ASP A 254 -18.25 1.25 2.09
N ILE A 255 -17.23 0.60 2.66
CA ILE A 255 -17.20 -0.86 2.78
C ILE A 255 -18.32 -1.43 3.69
N MET A 256 -18.91 -0.61 4.54
CA MET A 256 -20.02 -0.97 5.43
C MET A 256 -21.40 -0.60 4.82
N GLY A 257 -21.44 -0.14 3.56
CA GLY A 257 -22.67 0.29 2.88
C GLY A 257 -23.21 1.65 3.34
N ARG A 258 -22.42 2.46 4.05
CA ARG A 258 -22.77 3.81 4.51
C ARG A 258 -22.37 4.85 3.46
N PRO A 259 -22.86 6.11 3.52
CA PRO A 259 -22.32 7.21 2.73
C PRO A 259 -20.80 7.33 2.96
N PRO A 260 -19.99 7.39 1.88
CA PRO A 260 -18.54 7.46 2.00
C PRO A 260 -18.06 8.84 2.50
N SER A 261 -16.79 8.93 2.89
CA SER A 261 -16.17 10.17 3.39
C SER A 261 -16.11 11.29 2.33
N ARG A 262 -16.06 10.91 1.05
CA ARG A 262 -15.96 11.80 -0.11
C ARG A 262 -16.53 11.13 -1.36
N ASP A 263 -16.68 11.88 -2.43
CA ASP A 263 -17.08 11.36 -3.73
C ASP A 263 -15.85 11.13 -4.62
N ILE A 264 -15.85 10.00 -5.33
CA ILE A 264 -14.91 9.70 -6.41
C ILE A 264 -15.72 9.38 -7.66
N GLY A 265 -15.35 9.99 -8.80
CA GLY A 265 -16.03 9.75 -10.07
C GLY A 265 -15.56 8.44 -10.75
N TYR A 266 -16.29 8.06 -11.80
CA TYR A 266 -15.85 7.03 -12.75
C TYR A 266 -14.50 7.40 -13.35
N HIS A 267 -13.60 6.42 -13.45
CA HIS A 267 -12.32 6.60 -14.12
C HIS A 267 -11.75 5.26 -14.61
N VAL A 268 -10.85 5.34 -15.60
CA VAL A 268 -10.04 4.22 -16.06
C VAL A 268 -8.77 4.15 -15.23
N HIS A 269 -8.33 2.96 -14.88
CA HIS A 269 -7.09 2.76 -14.10
C HIS A 269 -5.88 3.36 -14.84
N GLY A 270 -5.12 4.21 -14.16
CA GLY A 270 -4.02 5.00 -14.72
C GLY A 270 -4.42 6.39 -15.23
N GLU A 271 -5.71 6.76 -15.14
CA GLU A 271 -6.23 8.07 -15.53
C GLU A 271 -6.90 8.82 -14.36
N GLU A 272 -6.41 8.61 -13.15
CA GLU A 272 -6.99 9.08 -11.90
C GLU A 272 -6.78 10.59 -11.70
N LYS A 273 -7.53 11.40 -12.43
CA LYS A 273 -7.54 12.86 -12.25
C LYS A 273 -8.55 13.26 -11.17
N GLY A 274 -8.03 13.88 -10.09
CA GLY A 274 -8.89 14.45 -9.03
C GLY A 274 -9.36 13.45 -7.96
N ILE A 275 -8.64 12.36 -7.79
CA ILE A 275 -8.85 11.36 -6.72
C ILE A 275 -8.11 11.76 -5.45
#